data_0ca763d2b83edfc06722c4b107c086b3
#
_entry.id   0ca763d2b83edfc06722c4b107c086b3
#
_cell.length_a   1.000
_cell.length_b   1.000
_cell.length_c   1.000
_cell.angle_alpha   90.00
_cell.angle_beta   90.00
_cell.angle_gamma   90.00
#
_symmetry.space_group_name_H-M   'P 1'
#
loop_
_entity.id
_entity.type
_entity.pdbx_description
1 polymer ?
#
loop_
_entity_poly.entity_id
_entity_poly.type
_entity_poly.pdbx_seq_one_letter_code
_entity_poly.pdbx_strand_id
1 'polypeptide(L)'
;FRDGTLLTLLRNSVIIALLATLISTVVGTMAAVGIHSMKGRLRSAVMTITNIPMTNPDIVTGVALALLFAFAGTVLKTNSVLGFWTLLIAHITFDLPYVILNVMPKLQQMDKDLVEAALDLGCTPFQSFTKVVIHEIMPGIISGALMAFTMSLDDFVISYFVTGSSFITL
;
A
#
# COMPACT_ATOMS: atom_id res chain seq x y z
N PHE A 1 26.28 20.78 -10.77
CA PHE A 1 25.19 19.79 -10.74
C PHE A 1 25.24 19.01 -12.04
N ARG A 2 25.54 17.69 -11.99
CA ARG A 2 25.56 16.84 -13.18
C ARG A 2 24.11 16.42 -13.47
N ASP A 3 23.55 16.89 -14.56
CA ASP A 3 22.17 16.61 -15.01
C ASP A 3 21.85 15.10 -15.08
N GLY A 4 22.85 14.25 -15.36
CA GLY A 4 22.71 12.80 -15.39
C GLY A 4 22.43 12.13 -14.03
N THR A 5 22.88 12.73 -12.94
CA THR A 5 22.64 12.17 -11.59
C THR A 5 21.21 12.45 -11.14
N LEU A 6 20.70 13.66 -11.38
CA LEU A 6 19.32 14.04 -11.04
C LEU A 6 18.30 13.22 -11.83
N LEU A 7 18.53 13.02 -13.13
CA LEU A 7 17.67 12.18 -13.96
C LEU A 7 17.64 10.72 -13.47
N THR A 8 18.77 10.20 -13.00
CA THR A 8 18.82 8.84 -12.46
C THR A 8 18.04 8.73 -11.14
N LEU A 9 18.20 9.72 -10.25
CA LEU A 9 17.46 9.79 -8.98
C LEU A 9 15.95 9.87 -9.24
N LEU A 10 15.51 10.79 -10.09
CA LEU A 10 14.10 10.92 -10.49
C LEU A 10 13.54 9.63 -11.06
N ARG A 11 14.27 8.99 -11.97
CA ARG A 11 13.85 7.72 -12.56
C ARG A 11 13.69 6.64 -11.50
N ASN A 12 14.62 6.53 -10.57
CA ASN A 12 14.58 5.53 -9.52
C ASN A 12 13.38 5.77 -8.58
N SER A 13 13.13 7.02 -8.18
CA SER A 13 11.98 7.40 -7.35
C SER A 13 10.66 7.07 -8.04
N VAL A 14 10.52 7.42 -9.32
CA VAL A 14 9.30 7.11 -10.09
C VAL A 14 9.09 5.61 -10.24
N ILE A 15 10.14 4.82 -10.46
CA ILE A 15 10.04 3.36 -10.57
C ILE A 15 9.57 2.75 -9.24
N ILE A 16 10.16 3.17 -8.11
CA ILE A 16 9.73 2.71 -6.79
C ILE A 16 8.27 3.09 -6.53
N ALA A 17 7.93 4.37 -6.76
CA ALA A 17 6.56 4.86 -6.55
C ALA A 17 5.53 4.09 -7.39
N LEU A 18 5.81 3.83 -8.66
CA LEU A 18 4.93 3.05 -9.54
C LEU A 18 4.78 1.59 -9.06
N LEU A 19 5.89 0.94 -8.71
CA LEU A 19 5.86 -0.45 -8.24
C LEU A 19 5.17 -0.56 -6.87
N ALA A 20 5.48 0.34 -5.94
CA ALA A 20 4.85 0.38 -4.63
C ALA A 20 3.34 0.63 -4.76
N THR A 21 2.94 1.62 -5.57
CA THR A 21 1.52 1.92 -5.84
C THR A 21 0.79 0.73 -6.44
N LEU A 22 1.37 0.05 -7.44
CA LEU A 22 0.71 -1.09 -8.08
C LEU A 22 0.47 -2.21 -7.07
N ILE A 23 1.50 -2.56 -6.31
CA ILE A 23 1.43 -3.65 -5.33
C ILE A 23 0.50 -3.27 -4.17
N SER A 24 0.65 -2.06 -3.60
CA SER A 24 -0.17 -1.59 -2.49
C SER A 24 -1.65 -1.45 -2.88
N THR A 25 -1.94 -1.06 -4.14
CA THR A 25 -3.32 -0.98 -4.63
C THR A 25 -3.97 -2.37 -4.68
N VAL A 26 -3.28 -3.36 -5.22
CA VAL A 26 -3.83 -4.73 -5.28
C VAL A 26 -3.98 -5.30 -3.86
N VAL A 27 -2.92 -5.28 -3.06
CA VAL A 27 -2.93 -5.85 -1.71
C VAL A 27 -3.87 -5.08 -0.79
N GLY A 28 -3.88 -3.74 -0.86
CA GLY A 28 -4.76 -2.88 -0.07
C GLY A 28 -6.23 -3.05 -0.42
N THR A 29 -6.56 -3.22 -1.70
CA THR A 29 -7.94 -3.53 -2.13
C THR A 29 -8.38 -4.89 -1.60
N MET A 30 -7.54 -5.92 -1.72
CA MET A 30 -7.84 -7.25 -1.15
C MET A 30 -8.00 -7.19 0.37
N ALA A 31 -7.12 -6.45 1.05
CA ALA A 31 -7.21 -6.23 2.50
C ALA A 31 -8.52 -5.50 2.88
N ALA A 32 -8.91 -4.44 2.14
CA ALA A 32 -10.15 -3.71 2.38
C ALA A 32 -11.39 -4.62 2.24
N VAL A 33 -11.43 -5.48 1.20
CA VAL A 33 -12.51 -6.47 1.02
C VAL A 33 -12.52 -7.48 2.17
N GLY A 34 -11.35 -7.98 2.57
CA GLY A 34 -11.22 -8.89 3.72
C GLY A 34 -11.70 -8.25 5.02
N ILE A 35 -11.29 -7.00 5.30
CA ILE A 35 -11.72 -6.25 6.49
C ILE A 35 -13.23 -5.97 6.43
N HIS A 36 -13.77 -5.67 5.24
CA HIS A 36 -15.21 -5.44 5.08
C HIS A 36 -16.06 -6.66 5.45
N SER A 37 -15.58 -7.88 5.18
CA SER A 37 -16.24 -9.12 5.52
C SER A 37 -16.15 -9.50 7.00
N MET A 38 -15.27 -8.85 7.77
CA MET A 38 -15.10 -9.13 9.22
C MET A 38 -16.26 -8.62 10.07
N LYS A 39 -16.51 -9.30 11.20
CA LYS A 39 -17.55 -8.91 12.16
C LYS A 39 -17.09 -7.73 13.04
N GLY A 40 -18.04 -6.83 13.31
CA GLY A 40 -18.00 -5.59 14.11
C GLY A 40 -16.72 -5.28 14.91
N ARG A 41 -16.47 -5.97 16.02
CA ARG A 41 -15.34 -5.67 16.91
C ARG A 41 -13.97 -5.91 16.27
N LEU A 42 -13.83 -7.01 15.51
CA LEU A 42 -12.57 -7.35 14.85
C LEU A 42 -12.27 -6.34 13.72
N ARG A 43 -13.28 -5.98 12.94
CA ARG A 43 -13.18 -4.94 11.93
C ARG A 43 -12.73 -3.61 12.53
N SER A 44 -13.34 -3.17 13.63
CA SER A 44 -12.98 -1.93 14.32
C SER A 44 -11.53 -1.97 14.81
N ALA A 45 -11.09 -3.07 15.42
CA ALA A 45 -9.72 -3.23 15.90
C ALA A 45 -8.71 -3.16 14.73
N VAL A 46 -8.96 -3.89 13.64
CA VAL A 46 -8.08 -3.87 12.46
C VAL A 46 -8.03 -2.48 11.85
N MET A 47 -9.17 -1.79 11.69
CA MET A 47 -9.20 -0.43 11.16
C MET A 47 -8.45 0.57 12.05
N THR A 48 -8.55 0.43 13.38
CA THR A 48 -7.77 1.27 14.32
C THR A 48 -6.27 1.04 14.14
N ILE A 49 -5.83 -0.21 14.02
CA ILE A 49 -4.41 -0.55 13.78
C ILE A 49 -3.94 0.00 12.43
N THR A 50 -4.77 -0.12 11.39
CA THR A 50 -4.46 0.41 10.05
C THR A 50 -4.25 1.93 10.05
N ASN A 51 -4.94 2.66 10.95
CA ASN A 51 -4.82 4.11 11.04
C ASN A 51 -3.59 4.58 11.87
N ILE A 52 -2.96 3.71 12.67
CA ILE A 52 -1.81 4.09 13.52
C ILE A 52 -0.65 4.69 12.70
N PRO A 53 -0.20 4.09 11.59
CA PRO A 53 0.89 4.65 10.82
C PRO A 53 0.63 6.07 10.30
N MET A 54 -0.62 6.40 9.97
CA MET A 54 -1.00 7.71 9.43
C MET A 54 -0.96 8.83 10.49
N THR A 55 -1.05 8.48 11.77
CA THR A 55 -1.00 9.45 12.87
C THR A 55 0.41 9.65 13.41
N ASN A 56 1.34 8.77 13.07
CA ASN A 56 2.73 8.87 13.50
C ASN A 56 3.54 9.76 12.55
N PRO A 57 4.50 10.55 13.07
CA PRO A 57 5.45 11.26 12.22
C PRO A 57 6.24 10.29 11.33
N ASP A 58 6.43 10.64 10.06
CA ASP A 58 7.13 9.82 9.05
C ASP A 58 8.53 9.40 9.49
N ILE A 59 9.23 10.28 10.24
CA ILE A 59 10.55 10.00 10.83
C ILE A 59 10.49 8.79 11.76
N VAL A 60 9.46 8.68 12.61
CA VAL A 60 9.32 7.55 13.55
C VAL A 60 9.10 6.27 12.78
N THR A 61 8.25 6.28 11.77
CA THR A 61 7.96 5.13 10.91
C THR A 61 9.22 4.72 10.11
N GLY A 62 9.93 5.68 9.51
CA GLY A 62 11.17 5.44 8.76
C GLY A 62 12.27 4.83 9.62
N VAL A 63 12.51 5.37 10.81
CA VAL A 63 13.50 4.82 11.76
C VAL A 63 13.10 3.43 12.26
N ALA A 64 11.82 3.21 12.57
CA ALA A 64 11.32 1.91 13.02
C ALA A 64 11.51 0.83 11.94
N LEU A 65 11.20 1.14 10.68
CA LEU A 65 11.42 0.23 9.55
C LEU A 65 12.91 -0.04 9.31
N ALA A 66 13.77 0.99 9.39
CA ALA A 66 15.21 0.82 9.26
C ALA A 66 15.78 -0.11 10.35
N LEU A 67 15.37 0.07 11.60
CA LEU A 67 15.76 -0.81 12.72
C LEU A 67 15.22 -2.23 12.53
N LEU A 68 13.97 -2.38 12.08
CA LEU A 68 13.38 -3.68 11.80
C LEU A 68 14.18 -4.43 10.72
N PHE A 69 14.53 -3.77 9.62
CA PHE A 69 15.30 -4.38 8.55
C PHE A 69 16.75 -4.67 8.99
N ALA A 70 17.39 -3.79 9.76
CA ALA A 70 18.70 -4.04 10.32
C ALA A 70 18.71 -5.27 11.26
N PHE A 71 17.68 -5.36 12.12
CA PHE A 71 17.50 -6.53 12.98
C PHE A 71 17.26 -7.81 12.18
N ALA A 72 16.36 -7.76 11.18
CA ALA A 72 16.13 -8.89 10.29
C ALA A 72 17.40 -9.34 9.58
N GLY A 73 18.27 -8.40 9.17
CA GLY A 73 19.57 -8.71 8.58
C GLY A 73 20.51 -9.43 9.52
N THR A 74 20.58 -9.04 10.78
CA THR A 74 21.41 -9.72 11.77
C THR A 74 20.93 -11.15 12.04
N VAL A 75 19.60 -11.35 12.09
CA VAL A 75 18.98 -12.68 12.29
C VAL A 75 19.21 -13.58 11.07
N LEU A 76 19.06 -13.04 9.87
CA LEU A 76 19.23 -13.78 8.60
C LEU A 76 20.72 -13.91 8.19
N LYS A 77 21.66 -13.34 8.96
CA LYS A 77 23.11 -13.32 8.68
C LYS A 77 23.43 -12.80 7.27
N THR A 78 22.68 -11.82 6.79
CA THR A 78 22.86 -11.21 5.48
C THR A 78 23.54 -9.86 5.64
N ASN A 79 24.71 -9.66 5.01
CA ASN A 79 25.54 -8.46 5.17
C ASN A 79 24.99 -7.20 4.50
N SER A 80 23.94 -7.29 3.68
CA SER A 80 23.34 -6.16 2.95
C SER A 80 21.84 -6.36 2.84
N VAL A 81 21.12 -5.90 3.87
CA VAL A 81 19.64 -5.99 3.90
C VAL A 81 19.01 -4.73 3.33
N LEU A 82 19.66 -3.57 3.52
CA LEU A 82 19.15 -2.30 3.01
C LEU A 82 19.41 -2.16 1.51
N GLY A 83 18.38 -1.84 0.74
CA GLY A 83 18.46 -1.71 -0.71
C GLY A 83 17.09 -1.60 -1.36
N PHE A 84 17.03 -1.86 -2.65
CA PHE A 84 15.81 -1.76 -3.46
C PHE A 84 14.61 -2.50 -2.87
N TRP A 85 14.78 -3.74 -2.41
CA TRP A 85 13.69 -4.56 -1.90
C TRP A 85 13.15 -4.07 -0.56
N THR A 86 14.02 -3.66 0.35
CA THR A 86 13.61 -3.10 1.65
C THR A 86 12.93 -1.77 1.47
N LEU A 87 13.41 -0.93 0.55
CA LEU A 87 12.80 0.33 0.20
C LEU A 87 11.40 0.12 -0.41
N LEU A 88 11.26 -0.84 -1.33
CA LEU A 88 9.98 -1.18 -1.94
C LEU A 88 8.97 -1.69 -0.89
N ILE A 89 9.40 -2.59 0.00
CA ILE A 89 8.54 -3.12 1.08
C ILE A 89 8.12 -2.00 2.04
N ALA A 90 9.04 -1.09 2.38
CA ALA A 90 8.74 0.05 3.23
C ALA A 90 7.66 0.95 2.63
N HIS A 91 7.78 1.31 1.33
CA HIS A 91 6.77 2.10 0.63
C HIS A 91 5.43 1.38 0.53
N ILE A 92 5.42 0.07 0.18
CA ILE A 92 4.18 -0.72 0.16
C ILE A 92 3.51 -0.71 1.53
N THR A 93 4.26 -0.91 2.61
CA THR A 93 3.73 -0.93 3.97
C THR A 93 3.12 0.42 4.36
N PHE A 94 3.76 1.52 3.96
CA PHE A 94 3.31 2.87 4.21
C PHE A 94 2.07 3.23 3.38
N ASP A 95 2.02 2.80 2.11
CA ASP A 95 0.93 3.09 1.18
C ASP A 95 -0.36 2.30 1.48
N LEU A 96 -0.24 1.10 2.07
CA LEU A 96 -1.38 0.20 2.33
C LEU A 96 -2.55 0.87 3.07
N PRO A 97 -2.35 1.61 4.19
CA PRO A 97 -3.42 2.28 4.89
C PRO A 97 -4.21 3.25 4.00
N TYR A 98 -3.51 4.01 3.16
CA TYR A 98 -4.14 4.99 2.28
C TYR A 98 -5.06 4.32 1.25
N VAL A 99 -4.64 3.21 0.66
CA VAL A 99 -5.49 2.43 -0.26
C VAL A 99 -6.70 1.87 0.48
N ILE A 100 -6.51 1.23 1.64
CA ILE A 100 -7.60 0.64 2.44
C ILE A 100 -8.64 1.69 2.78
N LEU A 101 -8.21 2.88 3.22
CA LEU A 101 -9.12 3.97 3.63
C LEU A 101 -9.87 4.61 2.48
N ASN A 102 -9.35 4.56 1.26
CA ASN A 102 -10.05 5.05 0.07
C ASN A 102 -11.05 4.01 -0.48
N VAL A 103 -10.72 2.72 -0.39
CA VAL A 103 -11.58 1.63 -0.88
C VAL A 103 -12.71 1.30 0.10
N MET A 104 -12.44 1.34 1.42
CA MET A 104 -13.40 0.95 2.46
C MET A 104 -14.74 1.70 2.41
N PRO A 105 -14.78 3.04 2.24
CA PRO A 105 -16.05 3.76 2.13
C PRO A 105 -16.90 3.30 0.94
N LYS A 106 -16.26 2.96 -0.19
CA LYS A 106 -16.97 2.47 -1.38
C LYS A 106 -17.59 1.09 -1.15
N LEU A 107 -16.86 0.19 -0.49
CA LEU A 107 -17.40 -1.10 -0.05
C LEU A 107 -18.59 -0.94 0.93
N GLN A 108 -18.56 0.09 1.77
CA GLN A 108 -19.64 0.34 2.74
C GLN A 108 -20.88 0.97 2.10
N GLN A 109 -20.71 1.75 1.03
CA GLN A 109 -21.78 2.42 0.29
C GLN A 109 -22.39 1.50 -0.75
N MET A 110 -21.72 0.41 -1.11
CA MET A 110 -22.20 -0.53 -2.11
C MET A 110 -23.50 -1.20 -1.65
N ASP A 111 -24.48 -1.26 -2.53
CA ASP A 111 -25.73 -1.97 -2.29
C ASP A 111 -25.47 -3.48 -2.27
N LYS A 112 -25.91 -4.14 -1.20
CA LYS A 112 -25.77 -5.59 -1.04
C LYS A 112 -26.61 -6.38 -2.03
N ASP A 113 -27.73 -5.82 -2.46
CA ASP A 113 -28.65 -6.47 -3.37
C ASP A 113 -28.02 -6.65 -4.77
N LEU A 114 -27.01 -5.84 -5.14
CA LEU A 114 -26.28 -6.00 -6.40
C LEU A 114 -25.55 -7.35 -6.49
N VAL A 115 -24.95 -7.80 -5.40
CA VAL A 115 -24.26 -9.09 -5.34
C VAL A 115 -25.26 -10.23 -5.41
N GLU A 116 -26.36 -10.14 -4.67
CA GLU A 116 -27.44 -11.14 -4.68
C GLU A 116 -28.08 -11.24 -6.05
N ALA A 117 -28.43 -10.12 -6.68
CA ALA A 117 -28.99 -10.07 -8.04
C ALA A 117 -28.04 -10.70 -9.08
N ALA A 118 -26.72 -10.49 -8.96
CA ALA A 118 -25.76 -11.12 -9.84
C ALA A 118 -25.71 -12.65 -9.67
N LEU A 119 -25.84 -13.14 -8.44
CA LEU A 119 -25.91 -14.57 -8.15
C LEU A 119 -27.20 -15.19 -8.71
N ASP A 120 -28.33 -14.52 -8.55
CA ASP A 120 -29.64 -14.95 -9.08
C ASP A 120 -29.67 -15.02 -10.60
N LEU A 121 -28.89 -14.13 -11.25
CA LEU A 121 -28.69 -14.17 -12.71
C LEU A 121 -27.69 -15.28 -13.16
N GLY A 122 -27.25 -16.15 -12.24
CA GLY A 122 -26.40 -17.30 -12.55
C GLY A 122 -24.90 -17.01 -12.56
N CYS A 123 -24.46 -15.84 -12.06
CA CYS A 123 -23.05 -15.59 -11.86
C CYS A 123 -22.48 -16.46 -10.73
N THR A 124 -21.26 -16.96 -10.93
CA THR A 124 -20.52 -17.57 -9.81
C THR A 124 -20.09 -16.49 -8.81
N PRO A 125 -19.80 -16.82 -7.53
CA PRO A 125 -19.32 -15.84 -6.55
C PRO A 125 -18.08 -15.07 -7.02
N PHE A 126 -17.18 -15.71 -7.73
CA PHE A 126 -15.99 -15.06 -8.30
C PHE A 126 -16.35 -14.09 -9.43
N GLN A 127 -17.32 -14.46 -10.29
CA GLN A 127 -17.81 -13.56 -11.34
C GLN A 127 -18.57 -12.36 -10.76
N SER A 128 -19.40 -12.55 -9.74
CA SER A 128 -20.06 -11.47 -9.03
C SER A 128 -19.03 -10.51 -8.41
N PHE A 129 -18.01 -11.04 -7.76
CA PHE A 129 -16.93 -10.23 -7.20
C PHE A 129 -16.20 -9.42 -8.29
N THR A 130 -15.77 -10.05 -9.38
CA THR A 130 -14.96 -9.38 -10.42
C THR A 130 -15.75 -8.42 -11.29
N LYS A 131 -17.02 -8.74 -11.61
CA LYS A 131 -17.84 -7.94 -12.52
C LYS A 131 -18.67 -6.88 -11.82
N VAL A 132 -19.10 -7.13 -10.57
CA VAL A 132 -19.97 -6.23 -9.82
C VAL A 132 -19.16 -5.49 -8.75
N VAL A 133 -18.58 -6.21 -7.78
CA VAL A 133 -17.92 -5.56 -6.64
C VAL A 133 -16.74 -4.71 -7.08
N ILE A 134 -15.81 -5.27 -7.88
CA ILE A 134 -14.63 -4.52 -8.37
C ILE A 134 -15.06 -3.30 -9.18
N HIS A 135 -16.08 -3.42 -10.00
CA HIS A 135 -16.57 -2.29 -10.82
C HIS A 135 -17.15 -1.18 -9.95
N GLU A 136 -17.94 -1.54 -8.95
CA GLU A 136 -18.58 -0.58 -8.04
C GLU A 136 -17.57 0.16 -7.17
N ILE A 137 -16.52 -0.52 -6.69
CA ILE A 137 -15.49 0.10 -5.87
C ILE A 137 -14.35 0.74 -6.69
N MET A 138 -14.38 0.67 -8.02
CA MET A 138 -13.34 1.20 -8.91
C MET A 138 -12.97 2.66 -8.61
N PRO A 139 -13.89 3.59 -8.35
CA PRO A 139 -13.54 4.97 -7.99
C PRO A 139 -12.69 5.05 -6.72
N GLY A 140 -12.94 4.17 -5.74
CA GLY A 140 -12.14 4.06 -4.52
C GLY A 140 -10.74 3.49 -4.77
N ILE A 141 -10.65 2.49 -5.66
CA ILE A 141 -9.36 1.90 -6.07
C ILE A 141 -8.49 2.94 -6.77
N ILE A 142 -9.06 3.69 -7.72
CA ILE A 142 -8.34 4.74 -8.45
C ILE A 142 -7.89 5.85 -7.50
N SER A 143 -8.77 6.32 -6.63
CA SER A 143 -8.44 7.34 -5.63
C SER A 143 -7.34 6.87 -4.69
N GLY A 144 -7.43 5.63 -4.20
CA GLY A 144 -6.41 5.01 -3.35
C GLY A 144 -5.06 4.87 -4.05
N ALA A 145 -5.06 4.46 -5.32
CA ALA A 145 -3.85 4.35 -6.13
C ALA A 145 -3.18 5.71 -6.36
N LEU A 146 -3.95 6.75 -6.68
CA LEU A 146 -3.43 8.10 -6.86
C LEU A 146 -2.84 8.64 -5.56
N MET A 147 -3.50 8.40 -4.42
CA MET A 147 -3.01 8.81 -3.11
C MET A 147 -1.70 8.09 -2.76
N ALA A 148 -1.66 6.76 -2.93
CA ALA A 148 -0.45 5.95 -2.71
C ALA A 148 0.71 6.43 -3.59
N PHE A 149 0.46 6.69 -4.86
CA PHE A 149 1.47 7.20 -5.79
C PHE A 149 2.04 8.54 -5.34
N THR A 150 1.16 9.47 -4.95
CA THR A 150 1.58 10.80 -4.47
C THR A 150 2.40 10.68 -3.19
N MET A 151 1.94 9.89 -2.22
CA MET A 151 2.65 9.67 -0.96
C MET A 151 4.00 9.00 -1.18
N SER A 152 4.06 7.99 -2.05
CA SER A 152 5.32 7.30 -2.37
C SER A 152 6.34 8.18 -3.11
N LEU A 153 5.90 9.18 -3.89
CA LEU A 153 6.81 10.17 -4.49
C LEU A 153 7.32 11.20 -3.48
N ASP A 154 6.47 11.58 -2.53
CA ASP A 154 6.77 12.65 -1.56
C ASP A 154 7.61 12.15 -0.36
N ASP A 155 7.74 10.82 -0.22
CA ASP A 155 8.35 10.19 0.93
C ASP A 155 9.89 10.15 0.86
N PHE A 156 10.47 11.32 1.09
CA PHE A 156 11.91 11.47 1.26
C PHE A 156 12.42 10.78 2.53
N VAL A 157 11.64 10.78 3.61
CA VAL A 157 12.10 10.34 4.93
C VAL A 157 12.32 8.83 4.95
N ILE A 158 11.35 8.05 4.51
CA ILE A 158 11.50 6.58 4.44
C ILE A 158 12.61 6.22 3.45
N SER A 159 12.67 6.88 2.30
CA SER A 159 13.75 6.70 1.33
C SER A 159 15.12 6.93 1.95
N TYR A 160 15.31 7.99 2.72
CA TYR A 160 16.57 8.32 3.37
C TYR A 160 17.03 7.26 4.39
N PHE A 161 16.12 6.77 5.23
CA PHE A 161 16.46 5.81 6.30
C PHE A 161 16.58 4.36 5.85
N VAL A 162 15.85 3.97 4.80
CA VAL A 162 15.75 2.57 4.35
C VAL A 162 16.56 2.28 3.09
N THR A 163 16.98 3.32 2.38
CA THR A 163 17.87 3.19 1.21
C THR A 163 19.27 2.72 1.64
N GLY A 164 19.78 1.68 1.00
CA GLY A 164 21.18 1.25 1.12
C GLY A 164 22.08 2.06 0.17
N SER A 165 23.41 1.89 0.33
CA SER A 165 24.42 2.59 -0.49
C SER A 165 24.39 2.25 -1.99
N SER A 166 23.65 1.21 -2.38
CA SER A 166 23.59 0.72 -3.77
C SER A 166 22.45 1.27 -4.62
N PHE A 167 21.40 1.82 -3.98
CA PHE A 167 20.23 2.36 -4.70
C PHE A 167 19.81 3.69 -4.08
N ILE A 168 20.02 4.77 -4.84
CA ILE A 168 19.76 6.13 -4.37
C ILE A 168 18.50 6.68 -5.05
N THR A 169 17.60 7.24 -4.24
CA THR A 169 16.39 7.98 -4.65
C THR A 169 16.53 9.48 -4.32
N LEU A 170 15.55 10.27 -4.70
CA LEU A 170 15.47 11.69 -4.34
C LEU A 170 15.17 11.86 -2.86
#